data_ab4c16e2ddd701a487babf370e423ad5
#
_entry.id   ab4c16e2ddd701a487babf370e423ad5
#
_cell.length_a   1.000
_cell.length_b   1.000
_cell.length_c   1.000
_cell.angle_alpha   90.00
_cell.angle_beta   90.00
_cell.angle_gamma   90.00
#
_symmetry.space_group_name_H-M   'P 1'
#
loop_
_entity.id
_entity.type
_entity.pdbx_description
1 polymer ?
#
loop_
_entity_poly.entity_id
_entity_poly.type
_entity_poly.pdbx_seq_one_letter_code
_entity_poly.pdbx_strand_id
1 'polypeptide(L)'
;LITESFLNSCFSLILNKNSNVKRTGALYRDVLDVLNFTDSRETYEIPLPVKSKLEFLKKITEMLIGGKTPESVRDSISLSEKFKQHQDFLDLKVTEDLNENMFQDFLRQLRIRKKIGALFQNYDELNHVLESIKDGSFDSIDDLVDDYEVTIKTLYTNMMESNRAVTIESAASLDLAKDDYSSVVEMITKKYEKTNKTSSGFILLDEPEYLNGGYEPSRLYIWGGGSGAGKSTMLNNSIYRAALSHQNLTVDGTSKPPVAGEIHNVYLYVTLENTIEEALMRTYQPMFNVSIPQMLTQIKEGINIGSTIQSELAKNSSTIIMKYFPAMSISTLDLMGVVDEAIEMYGVDSIRGLYIDYLDLLKTDMRYDVYRMELGHITLSLKTLAVQYNIPVITATQLARRVYNIQESRELNLDQMSESIKKVEHADFVGLLGKDSNDNSIVHGKIGKNRAGKSNVSLEFQVDFSKFKFTDASVVANKSKADATDSLHILTTSFNGLDSQF
;
A
#
# COMPACT_ATOMS: atom_id res chain seq x y z
N LEU A 1 16.66 17.96 20.39
CA LEU A 1 15.50 17.48 19.62
C LEU A 1 14.32 18.47 19.57
N ILE A 2 14.10 19.27 20.61
CA ILE A 2 13.15 20.39 20.60
C ILE A 2 13.88 21.66 20.26
N THR A 3 13.62 22.19 19.08
CA THR A 3 14.07 23.49 18.64
C THR A 3 13.00 24.54 18.88
N GLU A 4 13.40 25.79 19.06
CA GLU A 4 12.46 26.91 19.17
C GLU A 4 11.52 26.99 17.94
N SER A 5 12.05 26.71 16.76
CA SER A 5 11.28 26.67 15.52
C SER A 5 10.16 25.61 15.57
N PHE A 6 10.44 24.43 16.14
CA PHE A 6 9.43 23.39 16.30
C PHE A 6 8.34 23.80 17.31
N LEU A 7 8.70 24.40 18.43
CA LEU A 7 7.73 24.91 19.41
C LEU A 7 6.83 25.98 18.79
N ASN A 8 7.41 26.88 17.99
CA ASN A 8 6.66 27.92 17.29
C ASN A 8 5.68 27.30 16.27
N SER A 9 6.09 26.23 15.54
CA SER A 9 5.20 25.51 14.63
C SER A 9 4.06 24.80 15.36
N CYS A 10 4.35 24.15 16.52
CA CYS A 10 3.31 23.55 17.36
C CYS A 10 2.31 24.60 17.83
N PHE A 11 2.79 25.74 18.30
CA PHE A 11 1.96 26.82 18.81
C PHE A 11 1.05 27.41 17.72
N SER A 12 1.64 27.72 16.56
CA SER A 12 0.91 28.21 15.38
C SER A 12 -0.21 27.25 14.98
N LEU A 13 0.08 25.96 14.93
CA LEU A 13 -0.88 24.93 14.53
C LEU A 13 -2.01 24.78 15.55
N ILE A 14 -1.65 24.71 16.85
CA ILE A 14 -2.62 24.47 17.94
C ILE A 14 -3.60 25.62 18.08
N LEU A 15 -3.17 26.86 17.90
CA LEU A 15 -3.98 28.06 18.10
C LEU A 15 -4.40 28.80 16.82
N ASN A 16 -4.13 28.26 15.64
CA ASN A 16 -4.53 28.90 14.38
C ASN A 16 -6.06 29.06 14.28
N LYS A 17 -6.54 30.11 13.66
CA LYS A 17 -7.98 30.40 13.48
C LYS A 17 -8.57 29.67 12.27
N ASN A 18 -7.74 29.16 11.36
CA ASN A 18 -8.21 28.62 10.09
C ASN A 18 -8.90 27.26 10.29
N SER A 19 -10.17 27.17 9.93
CA SER A 19 -11.05 26.04 10.19
C SER A 19 -10.78 24.81 9.29
N ASN A 20 -9.95 24.96 8.26
CA ASN A 20 -9.68 23.87 7.30
C ASN A 20 -8.76 22.78 7.83
N VAL A 21 -8.05 23.03 8.93
CA VAL A 21 -7.22 22.02 9.59
C VAL A 21 -8.06 21.31 10.65
N LYS A 22 -8.46 20.06 10.42
CA LYS A 22 -9.15 19.24 11.42
C LYS A 22 -8.23 19.02 12.62
N ARG A 23 -8.51 19.72 13.70
CA ARG A 23 -7.80 19.58 14.97
C ARG A 23 -8.56 18.60 15.84
N THR A 24 -7.98 17.44 16.02
CA THR A 24 -8.59 16.41 16.84
C THR A 24 -7.88 16.34 18.19
N GLY A 25 -8.60 15.83 19.19
CA GLY A 25 -7.98 15.50 20.48
C GLY A 25 -6.82 14.51 20.37
N ALA A 26 -6.76 13.74 19.27
CA ALA A 26 -5.65 12.86 18.97
C ALA A 26 -4.38 13.64 18.60
N LEU A 27 -4.49 14.66 17.73
CA LEU A 27 -3.36 15.52 17.37
C LEU A 27 -2.77 16.22 18.61
N TYR A 28 -3.63 16.73 19.49
CA TYR A 28 -3.16 17.36 20.73
C TYR A 28 -2.44 16.38 21.64
N ARG A 29 -2.90 15.14 21.74
CA ARG A 29 -2.21 14.08 22.49
C ARG A 29 -0.84 13.74 21.88
N ASP A 30 -0.77 13.56 20.58
CA ASP A 30 0.49 13.29 19.89
C ASP A 30 1.52 14.41 20.06
N VAL A 31 1.06 15.67 20.03
CA VAL A 31 1.92 16.83 20.32
C VAL A 31 2.39 16.78 21.78
N LEU A 32 1.49 16.52 22.72
CA LEU A 32 1.84 16.43 24.16
C LEU A 32 2.83 15.30 24.42
N ASP A 33 2.66 14.14 23.80
CA ASP A 33 3.58 13.00 23.88
C ASP A 33 5.00 13.40 23.46
N VAL A 34 5.13 14.04 22.29
CA VAL A 34 6.44 14.51 21.82
C VAL A 34 7.05 15.57 22.75
N LEU A 35 6.23 16.46 23.29
CA LEU A 35 6.69 17.46 24.26
C LEU A 35 7.14 16.83 25.59
N ASN A 36 6.52 15.73 26.00
CA ASN A 36 6.85 15.01 27.23
C ASN A 36 8.13 14.15 27.10
N PHE A 37 8.41 13.58 25.93
CA PHE A 37 9.63 12.81 25.70
C PHE A 37 10.92 13.56 26.00
N THR A 38 10.89 14.88 26.01
CA THR A 38 12.08 15.71 26.25
C THR A 38 12.30 16.11 27.71
N ASP A 39 11.27 15.92 28.56
CA ASP A 39 11.37 16.33 29.97
C ASP A 39 11.96 15.24 30.87
N SER A 40 11.94 13.99 30.43
CA SER A 40 12.42 12.84 31.21
C SER A 40 13.95 12.65 31.18
N ARG A 41 14.71 13.49 30.46
CA ARG A 41 16.17 13.32 30.30
C ARG A 41 16.95 14.51 30.86
N GLU A 42 17.59 14.29 31.98
CA GLU A 42 18.57 15.22 32.61
C GLU A 42 19.81 15.48 31.74
N THR A 43 20.03 14.74 30.65
CA THR A 43 21.26 14.81 29.85
C THR A 43 21.25 15.85 28.73
N TYR A 44 20.10 16.49 28.43
CA TYR A 44 20.04 17.59 27.47
C TYR A 44 19.71 18.90 28.16
N GLU A 45 20.70 19.78 28.32
CA GLU A 45 20.48 21.14 28.76
C GLU A 45 19.72 21.93 27.71
N ILE A 46 18.36 21.90 27.82
CA ILE A 46 17.51 22.78 27.03
C ILE A 46 17.74 24.20 27.54
N PRO A 47 18.06 25.18 26.67
CA PRO A 47 18.21 26.57 27.09
C PRO A 47 16.96 27.06 27.84
N LEU A 48 17.15 27.77 28.94
CA LEU A 48 16.05 28.27 29.81
C LEU A 48 14.88 28.91 29.05
N PRO A 49 15.09 29.76 28.02
CA PRO A 49 13.99 30.35 27.25
C PRO A 49 13.15 29.29 26.52
N VAL A 50 13.81 28.25 25.98
CA VAL A 50 13.14 27.16 25.27
C VAL A 50 12.39 26.25 26.23
N LYS A 51 12.93 25.99 27.44
CA LYS A 51 12.30 25.22 28.49
C LYS A 51 11.00 25.91 28.98
N SER A 52 11.02 27.21 29.18
CA SER A 52 9.86 27.97 29.59
C SER A 52 8.74 27.94 28.51
N LYS A 53 9.11 28.05 27.24
CA LYS A 53 8.18 27.92 26.10
C LYS A 53 7.60 26.50 26.02
N LEU A 54 8.41 25.47 26.26
CA LEU A 54 7.97 24.08 26.29
C LEU A 54 6.90 23.83 27.37
N GLU A 55 7.15 24.24 28.60
CA GLU A 55 6.20 24.08 29.70
C GLU A 55 4.89 24.83 29.43
N PHE A 56 4.98 26.01 28.84
CA PHE A 56 3.81 26.78 28.45
C PHE A 56 2.98 26.07 27.39
N LEU A 57 3.64 25.51 26.36
CA LEU A 57 2.97 24.78 25.28
C LEU A 57 2.31 23.49 25.78
N LYS A 58 2.97 22.74 26.68
CA LYS A 58 2.40 21.56 27.34
C LYS A 58 1.06 21.93 28.01
N LYS A 59 1.05 22.98 28.80
CA LYS A 59 -0.14 23.42 29.53
C LYS A 59 -1.30 23.83 28.61
N ILE A 60 -0.99 24.51 27.51
CA ILE A 60 -2.00 24.85 26.49
C ILE A 60 -2.57 23.58 25.86
N THR A 61 -1.71 22.64 25.51
CA THR A 61 -2.11 21.37 24.89
C THR A 61 -3.01 20.56 25.82
N GLU A 62 -2.69 20.50 27.12
CA GLU A 62 -3.53 19.87 28.16
C GLU A 62 -4.91 20.53 28.27
N MET A 63 -4.97 21.86 28.20
CA MET A 63 -6.25 22.59 28.20
C MET A 63 -7.14 22.24 27.02
N LEU A 64 -6.56 22.05 25.83
CA LEU A 64 -7.25 21.65 24.62
C LEU A 64 -7.70 20.18 24.66
N ILE A 65 -6.88 19.29 25.21
CA ILE A 65 -7.24 17.90 25.48
C ILE A 65 -8.41 17.84 26.46
N GLY A 66 -8.44 18.74 27.45
CA GLY A 66 -9.52 18.88 28.42
C GLY A 66 -10.82 19.50 27.88
N GLY A 67 -10.90 19.71 26.55
CA GLY A 67 -12.11 20.14 25.84
C GLY A 67 -12.30 21.66 25.73
N LYS A 68 -11.29 22.49 26.06
CA LYS A 68 -11.35 23.94 25.78
C LYS A 68 -11.15 24.19 24.29
N THR A 69 -11.86 25.19 23.76
CA THR A 69 -11.65 25.62 22.37
C THR A 69 -10.39 26.48 22.24
N PRO A 70 -9.75 26.52 21.06
CA PRO A 70 -8.60 27.38 20.81
C PRO A 70 -8.87 28.87 21.13
N GLU A 71 -10.09 29.38 20.87
CA GLU A 71 -10.51 30.73 21.20
C GLU A 71 -10.51 30.94 22.72
N SER A 72 -11.17 30.04 23.46
CA SER A 72 -11.24 30.10 24.94
C SER A 72 -9.85 30.03 25.59
N VAL A 73 -8.93 29.25 24.97
CA VAL A 73 -7.53 29.16 25.43
C VAL A 73 -6.81 30.48 25.19
N ARG A 74 -6.99 31.13 24.03
CA ARG A 74 -6.41 32.45 23.73
C ARG A 74 -6.88 33.53 24.70
N ASP A 75 -8.19 33.59 24.95
CA ASP A 75 -8.78 34.54 25.91
C ASP A 75 -8.19 34.31 27.30
N SER A 76 -8.07 33.06 27.73
CA SER A 76 -7.45 32.69 29.00
C SER A 76 -5.99 33.13 29.11
N ILE A 77 -5.24 33.06 27.99
CA ILE A 77 -3.84 33.49 27.92
C ILE A 77 -3.73 35.01 28.01
N SER A 78 -4.57 35.74 27.27
CA SER A 78 -4.52 37.19 27.21
C SER A 78 -4.90 37.87 28.56
N LEU A 79 -5.69 37.20 29.37
CA LEU A 79 -6.17 37.69 30.67
C LEU A 79 -5.22 37.34 31.83
N SER A 80 -4.23 36.48 31.63
CA SER A 80 -3.38 35.98 32.73
C SER A 80 -2.02 36.69 32.76
N GLU A 81 -1.75 37.41 33.89
CA GLU A 81 -0.44 38.03 34.10
C GLU A 81 0.75 37.05 34.06
N LYS A 82 0.52 35.81 34.45
CA LYS A 82 1.54 34.73 34.38
C LYS A 82 2.02 34.44 32.97
N PHE A 83 1.23 34.77 31.96
CA PHE A 83 1.55 34.48 30.55
C PHE A 83 2.08 35.72 29.79
N LYS A 84 2.09 36.91 30.42
CA LYS A 84 2.67 38.12 29.80
C LYS A 84 4.16 37.97 29.40
N GLN A 85 4.90 37.14 30.12
CA GLN A 85 6.30 36.83 29.79
C GLN A 85 6.48 35.97 28.53
N HIS A 86 5.39 35.47 27.94
CA HIS A 86 5.37 34.71 26.70
C HIS A 86 4.65 35.47 25.57
N GLN A 87 4.61 36.80 25.64
CA GLN A 87 3.99 37.67 24.67
C GLN A 87 4.51 37.43 23.25
N ASP A 88 5.81 37.03 23.12
CA ASP A 88 6.43 36.69 21.83
C ASP A 88 5.70 35.55 21.10
N PHE A 89 5.06 34.61 21.81
CA PHE A 89 4.21 33.60 21.21
C PHE A 89 2.87 34.13 20.72
N LEU A 90 2.35 35.14 21.40
CA LEU A 90 1.08 35.80 21.01
C LEU A 90 1.30 36.76 19.84
N ASP A 91 2.51 37.35 19.75
CA ASP A 91 2.95 38.23 18.66
C ASP A 91 3.46 37.46 17.43
N LEU A 92 3.70 36.14 17.55
CA LEU A 92 3.85 35.31 16.39
C LEU A 92 2.59 35.51 15.53
N LYS A 93 2.73 36.25 14.45
CA LYS A 93 1.73 36.34 13.41
C LYS A 93 1.40 34.89 13.03
N VAL A 94 0.31 34.39 13.60
CA VAL A 94 -0.32 33.18 13.14
C VAL A 94 -0.64 33.47 11.69
N THR A 95 0.26 33.06 10.80
CA THR A 95 0.10 33.25 9.36
C THR A 95 -1.26 32.64 9.04
N GLU A 96 -2.16 33.46 8.55
CA GLU A 96 -3.56 33.11 8.29
C GLU A 96 -3.68 31.96 7.27
N ASP A 97 -2.57 31.64 6.60
CA ASP A 97 -2.47 30.63 5.55
C ASP A 97 -1.50 29.51 5.94
N LEU A 98 -1.89 28.67 6.91
CA LEU A 98 -1.36 27.30 6.97
C LEU A 98 -1.92 26.57 5.75
N ASN A 99 -1.14 26.52 4.67
CA ASN A 99 -1.49 25.68 3.54
C ASN A 99 -1.33 24.18 3.92
N GLU A 100 -2.01 23.31 3.20
CA GLU A 100 -1.99 21.87 3.43
C GLU A 100 -0.55 21.31 3.47
N ASN A 101 0.34 21.82 2.63
CA ASN A 101 1.74 21.38 2.57
C ASN A 101 2.51 21.68 3.87
N MET A 102 2.30 22.84 4.49
CA MET A 102 2.91 23.17 5.79
C MET A 102 2.37 22.29 6.91
N PHE A 103 1.10 21.91 6.85
CA PHE A 103 0.50 20.98 7.79
C PHE A 103 1.06 19.58 7.64
N GLN A 104 1.20 19.08 6.43
CA GLN A 104 1.80 17.77 6.16
C GLN A 104 3.27 17.72 6.57
N ASP A 105 4.04 18.78 6.33
CA ASP A 105 5.44 18.86 6.78
C ASP A 105 5.52 18.87 8.32
N PHE A 106 4.62 19.55 8.99
CA PHE A 106 4.54 19.51 10.45
C PHE A 106 4.22 18.10 10.95
N LEU A 107 3.25 17.40 10.37
CA LEU A 107 2.92 16.02 10.73
C LEU A 107 4.12 15.08 10.51
N ARG A 108 4.86 15.28 9.41
CA ARG A 108 6.10 14.55 9.15
C ARG A 108 7.13 14.78 10.26
N GLN A 109 7.38 16.02 10.65
CA GLN A 109 8.30 16.36 11.73
C GLN A 109 7.85 15.78 13.07
N LEU A 110 6.57 15.79 13.37
CA LEU A 110 6.00 15.20 14.58
C LEU A 110 6.22 13.68 14.61
N ARG A 111 5.99 12.98 13.50
CA ARG A 111 6.26 11.53 13.35
C ARG A 111 7.73 11.20 13.59
N ILE A 112 8.64 11.95 12.98
CA ILE A 112 10.08 11.75 13.15
C ILE A 112 10.46 11.89 14.64
N ARG A 113 9.97 12.91 15.33
CA ARG A 113 10.27 13.15 16.74
C ARG A 113 9.68 12.07 17.65
N LYS A 114 8.47 11.58 17.35
CA LYS A 114 7.86 10.46 18.07
C LYS A 114 8.70 9.19 17.92
N LYS A 115 9.16 8.88 16.69
CA LYS A 115 10.07 7.75 16.42
C LYS A 115 11.39 7.87 17.18
N ILE A 116 11.99 9.06 17.18
CA ILE A 116 13.24 9.31 17.92
C ILE A 116 13.01 9.18 19.42
N GLY A 117 11.91 9.69 19.96
CA GLY A 117 11.54 9.54 21.37
C GLY A 117 11.42 8.08 21.78
N ALA A 118 10.74 7.25 20.97
CA ALA A 118 10.62 5.82 21.20
C ALA A 118 11.98 5.10 21.15
N LEU A 119 12.87 5.47 20.21
CA LEU A 119 14.24 4.92 20.16
C LEU A 119 15.02 5.24 21.41
N PHE A 120 14.87 6.41 21.96
CA PHE A 120 15.55 6.78 23.21
C PHE A 120 14.98 6.05 24.42
N GLN A 121 13.67 5.87 24.50
CA GLN A 121 13.04 5.10 25.57
C GLN A 121 13.51 3.64 25.52
N ASN A 122 13.56 3.07 24.34
CA ASN A 122 14.07 1.74 24.07
C ASN A 122 15.55 1.59 24.48
N TYR A 123 16.37 2.61 24.23
CA TYR A 123 17.79 2.61 24.64
C TYR A 123 17.95 2.55 26.15
N ASP A 124 17.14 3.26 26.92
CA ASP A 124 17.22 3.26 28.39
C ASP A 124 16.82 1.88 28.94
N GLU A 125 15.78 1.25 28.42
CA GLU A 125 15.37 -0.12 28.81
C GLU A 125 16.46 -1.15 28.48
N LEU A 126 17.04 -1.07 27.28
CA LEU A 126 18.14 -1.95 26.87
C LEU A 126 19.40 -1.74 27.73
N ASN A 127 19.74 -0.50 28.04
CA ASN A 127 20.86 -0.19 28.91
C ASN A 127 20.67 -0.76 30.33
N HIS A 128 19.46 -0.70 30.88
CA HIS A 128 19.18 -1.30 32.19
C HIS A 128 19.49 -2.80 32.20
N VAL A 129 19.06 -3.53 31.16
CA VAL A 129 19.38 -4.97 31.02
C VAL A 129 20.87 -5.19 30.84
N LEU A 130 21.56 -4.37 30.04
CA LEU A 130 23.00 -4.47 29.84
C LEU A 130 23.82 -4.16 31.13
N GLU A 131 23.35 -3.23 31.94
CA GLU A 131 23.96 -2.94 33.26
C GLU A 131 23.77 -4.10 34.23
N SER A 132 22.56 -4.69 34.29
CA SER A 132 22.30 -5.87 35.11
C SER A 132 23.19 -7.06 34.72
N ILE A 133 23.48 -7.24 33.44
CA ILE A 133 24.43 -8.25 32.96
C ILE A 133 25.86 -7.92 33.41
N LYS A 134 26.29 -6.66 33.32
CA LYS A 134 27.66 -6.24 33.72
C LYS A 134 27.88 -6.37 35.20
N ASP A 135 26.89 -6.02 36.00
CA ASP A 135 27.00 -5.98 37.46
C ASP A 135 26.68 -7.33 38.11
N GLY A 136 26.21 -8.30 37.31
CA GLY A 136 25.84 -9.61 37.82
C GLY A 136 24.62 -9.60 38.76
N SER A 137 23.77 -8.59 38.61
CA SER A 137 22.58 -8.37 39.47
C SER A 137 21.34 -9.13 38.94
N PHE A 138 21.53 -10.38 38.56
CA PHE A 138 20.43 -11.29 38.15
C PHE A 138 20.45 -12.55 39.01
N ASP A 139 19.27 -13.05 39.39
CA ASP A 139 19.12 -14.19 40.30
C ASP A 139 19.42 -15.53 39.60
N SER A 140 19.10 -15.65 38.29
CA SER A 140 19.43 -16.81 37.47
C SER A 140 19.62 -16.43 36.01
N ILE A 141 20.29 -17.32 35.24
CA ILE A 141 20.42 -17.12 33.78
C ILE A 141 19.07 -17.19 33.08
N ASP A 142 18.16 -18.02 33.59
CA ASP A 142 16.80 -18.16 33.00
C ASP A 142 15.99 -16.88 33.19
N ASP A 143 16.04 -16.26 34.39
CA ASP A 143 15.39 -14.96 34.65
C ASP A 143 15.96 -13.84 33.76
N LEU A 144 17.27 -13.86 33.51
CA LEU A 144 17.91 -12.90 32.60
C LEU A 144 17.44 -13.06 31.16
N VAL A 145 17.26 -14.31 30.69
CA VAL A 145 16.76 -14.60 29.34
C VAL A 145 15.32 -14.16 29.22
N ASP A 146 14.49 -14.41 30.24
CA ASP A 146 13.07 -13.99 30.26
C ASP A 146 12.96 -12.46 30.26
N ASP A 147 13.74 -11.75 31.07
CA ASP A 147 13.78 -10.30 31.09
C ASP A 147 14.25 -9.72 29.75
N TYR A 148 15.25 -10.36 29.12
CA TYR A 148 15.71 -9.97 27.78
C TYR A 148 14.61 -10.17 26.73
N GLU A 149 13.89 -11.33 26.75
CA GLU A 149 12.78 -11.57 25.82
C GLU A 149 11.64 -10.56 26.01
N VAL A 150 11.26 -10.27 27.27
CA VAL A 150 10.25 -9.26 27.60
C VAL A 150 10.68 -7.88 27.10
N THR A 151 11.93 -7.50 27.35
CA THR A 151 12.48 -6.22 26.91
C THR A 151 12.47 -6.12 25.39
N ILE A 152 12.94 -7.13 24.66
CA ILE A 152 12.90 -7.14 23.19
C ILE A 152 11.47 -7.08 22.65
N LYS A 153 10.52 -7.78 23.25
CA LYS A 153 9.10 -7.68 22.87
C LYS A 153 8.54 -6.28 23.10
N THR A 154 8.87 -5.67 24.23
CA THR A 154 8.47 -4.30 24.56
C THR A 154 9.07 -3.29 23.57
N LEU A 155 10.38 -3.42 23.30
CA LEU A 155 11.07 -2.60 22.29
C LEU A 155 10.41 -2.71 20.91
N TYR A 156 10.10 -3.94 20.49
CA TYR A 156 9.42 -4.19 19.23
C TYR A 156 8.03 -3.55 19.20
N THR A 157 7.24 -3.73 20.26
CA THR A 157 5.91 -3.15 20.38
C THR A 157 5.97 -1.62 20.33
N ASN A 158 6.89 -0.99 21.07
CA ASN A 158 7.08 0.45 21.09
C ASN A 158 7.51 1.00 19.70
N MET A 159 8.38 0.28 19.00
CA MET A 159 8.76 0.62 17.61
C MET A 159 7.55 0.51 16.66
N MET A 160 6.73 -0.53 16.80
CA MET A 160 5.52 -0.69 16.00
C MET A 160 4.50 0.39 16.30
N GLU A 161 4.31 0.75 17.56
CA GLU A 161 3.41 1.83 17.96
C GLU A 161 3.92 3.20 17.50
N SER A 162 5.22 3.44 17.53
CA SER A 162 5.81 4.68 17.02
C SER A 162 5.70 4.82 15.50
N ASN A 163 5.56 3.71 14.77
CA ASN A 163 5.30 3.70 13.33
C ASN A 163 3.81 3.88 12.98
N ARG A 164 2.90 3.76 13.97
CA ARG A 164 1.49 4.11 13.74
C ARG A 164 1.35 5.58 13.38
N ALA A 165 0.33 5.90 12.59
CA ALA A 165 0.04 7.29 12.27
C ALA A 165 -0.04 8.13 13.55
N VAL A 166 0.58 9.31 13.52
CA VAL A 166 0.61 10.26 14.63
C VAL A 166 -0.80 10.63 15.11
N THR A 167 -1.76 10.53 14.23
CA THR A 167 -3.19 10.66 14.56
C THR A 167 -3.92 9.39 14.15
N ILE A 168 -4.43 8.63 15.13
CA ILE A 168 -5.46 7.64 14.85
C ILE A 168 -6.78 8.40 14.70
N GLU A 169 -6.91 9.14 13.62
CA GLU A 169 -8.22 9.59 13.18
C GLU A 169 -8.95 8.40 12.56
N SER A 170 -10.25 8.30 12.80
CA SER A 170 -11.08 7.54 11.89
C SER A 170 -10.78 8.07 10.49
N ALA A 171 -10.39 7.19 9.57
CA ALA A 171 -10.01 7.58 8.21
C ALA A 171 -11.09 8.45 7.53
N ALA A 172 -12.33 8.36 7.99
CA ALA A 172 -13.42 9.29 7.71
C ALA A 172 -14.49 9.16 8.79
N SER A 173 -15.11 10.26 9.19
CA SER A 173 -16.34 10.27 10.02
C SER A 173 -17.40 11.05 9.29
N LEU A 174 -18.62 10.53 9.28
CA LEU A 174 -19.80 11.15 8.70
C LEU A 174 -20.88 11.23 9.77
N ASP A 175 -21.34 12.44 10.09
CA ASP A 175 -22.50 12.67 10.96
C ASP A 175 -23.70 13.03 10.06
N LEU A 176 -24.54 12.04 9.77
CA LEU A 176 -25.70 12.21 8.89
C LEU A 176 -26.70 13.28 9.38
N ALA A 177 -26.58 13.73 10.63
CA ALA A 177 -27.41 14.81 11.17
C ALA A 177 -26.83 16.21 10.95
N LYS A 178 -25.52 16.32 10.69
CA LYS A 178 -24.77 17.59 10.65
C LYS A 178 -24.06 17.88 9.35
N ASP A 179 -23.65 16.82 8.64
CA ASP A 179 -22.82 16.97 7.45
C ASP A 179 -23.67 17.29 6.21
N ASP A 180 -23.13 18.13 5.35
CA ASP A 180 -23.76 18.49 4.09
C ASP A 180 -23.76 17.29 3.12
N TYR A 181 -24.95 16.95 2.64
CA TYR A 181 -25.13 15.83 1.70
C TYR A 181 -24.38 16.01 0.38
N SER A 182 -24.09 17.23 -0.04
CA SER A 182 -23.33 17.49 -1.28
C SER A 182 -21.89 16.97 -1.17
N SER A 183 -21.25 17.10 0.00
CA SER A 183 -19.91 16.57 0.26
C SER A 183 -19.87 15.04 0.21
N VAL A 184 -20.90 14.37 0.66
CA VAL A 184 -21.04 12.90 0.62
C VAL A 184 -21.19 12.40 -0.83
N VAL A 185 -22.01 13.08 -1.63
CA VAL A 185 -22.20 12.76 -3.04
C VAL A 185 -20.88 12.93 -3.80
N GLU A 186 -20.14 14.01 -3.54
CA GLU A 186 -18.82 14.23 -4.14
C GLU A 186 -17.82 13.12 -3.77
N MET A 187 -17.77 12.73 -2.48
CA MET A 187 -16.91 11.61 -2.04
C MET A 187 -17.24 10.30 -2.74
N ILE A 188 -18.55 10.00 -2.89
CA ILE A 188 -19.01 8.80 -3.58
C ILE A 188 -18.64 8.88 -5.08
N THR A 189 -18.89 10.02 -5.71
CA THR A 189 -18.58 10.22 -7.13
C THR A 189 -17.08 10.03 -7.39
N LYS A 190 -16.22 10.69 -6.62
CA LYS A 190 -14.76 10.53 -6.72
C LYS A 190 -14.30 9.09 -6.54
N LYS A 191 -14.93 8.34 -5.63
CA LYS A 191 -14.58 6.93 -5.41
C LYS A 191 -14.90 6.04 -6.63
N TYR A 192 -15.97 6.35 -7.36
CA TYR A 192 -16.39 5.56 -8.52
C TYR A 192 -15.88 6.11 -9.85
N GLU A 193 -15.24 7.26 -9.86
CA GLU A 193 -14.56 7.77 -11.04
C GLU A 193 -13.40 6.84 -11.44
N LYS A 194 -13.34 6.51 -12.73
CA LYS A 194 -12.26 5.65 -13.27
C LYS A 194 -10.87 6.23 -13.09
N THR A 195 -10.80 7.54 -12.88
CA THR A 195 -9.57 8.33 -12.83
C THR A 195 -8.65 8.00 -11.65
N ASN A 196 -9.18 7.47 -10.53
CA ASN A 196 -8.39 7.13 -9.34
C ASN A 196 -7.91 5.67 -9.29
N LYS A 197 -8.12 4.90 -10.37
CA LYS A 197 -7.78 3.49 -10.42
C LYS A 197 -6.54 3.25 -11.26
N THR A 198 -5.81 2.21 -10.90
CA THR A 198 -4.67 1.73 -11.68
C THR A 198 -5.15 0.63 -12.61
N SER A 199 -4.92 0.77 -13.92
CA SER A 199 -5.28 -0.29 -14.88
C SER A 199 -4.72 -1.64 -14.43
N SER A 200 -5.51 -2.70 -14.57
CA SER A 200 -5.03 -4.06 -14.35
C SER A 200 -4.03 -4.52 -15.43
N GLY A 201 -3.94 -3.79 -16.53
CA GLY A 201 -3.21 -4.18 -17.73
C GLY A 201 -3.99 -5.13 -18.65
N PHE A 202 -5.22 -5.48 -18.29
CA PHE A 202 -6.09 -6.36 -19.06
C PHE A 202 -7.44 -5.68 -19.29
N ILE A 203 -7.78 -5.41 -20.56
CA ILE A 203 -8.96 -4.65 -20.95
C ILE A 203 -10.22 -5.27 -20.36
N LEU A 204 -10.36 -6.59 -20.49
CA LEU A 204 -11.53 -7.30 -19.97
C LEU A 204 -11.67 -7.12 -18.44
N LEU A 205 -10.56 -7.22 -17.68
CA LEU A 205 -10.63 -7.06 -16.22
C LEU A 205 -10.99 -5.62 -15.81
N ASP A 206 -10.64 -4.65 -16.63
CA ASP A 206 -10.93 -3.22 -16.38
C ASP A 206 -12.36 -2.82 -16.79
N GLU A 207 -13.15 -3.74 -17.37
CA GLU A 207 -14.56 -3.47 -17.68
C GLU A 207 -15.40 -3.19 -16.43
N PRO A 208 -16.51 -2.43 -16.56
CA PRO A 208 -17.38 -2.04 -15.44
C PRO A 208 -17.90 -3.20 -14.60
N GLU A 209 -18.07 -4.37 -15.21
CA GLU A 209 -18.59 -5.58 -14.56
C GLU A 209 -17.60 -6.23 -13.60
N TYR A 210 -16.28 -5.98 -13.76
CA TYR A 210 -15.22 -6.62 -12.99
C TYR A 210 -14.50 -5.63 -12.08
N LEU A 211 -13.47 -4.93 -12.56
CA LEU A 211 -12.71 -3.96 -11.76
C LEU A 211 -13.13 -2.51 -12.02
N ASN A 212 -14.03 -2.28 -12.95
CA ASN A 212 -14.59 -0.96 -13.28
C ASN A 212 -13.51 0.13 -13.47
N GLY A 213 -12.55 -0.15 -14.33
CA GLY A 213 -11.46 0.77 -14.68
C GLY A 213 -10.11 0.40 -14.06
N GLY A 214 -10.02 -0.69 -13.29
CA GLY A 214 -8.76 -1.21 -12.76
C GLY A 214 -8.73 -1.38 -11.25
N TYR A 215 -7.53 -1.53 -10.71
CA TYR A 215 -7.28 -1.70 -9.29
C TYR A 215 -7.58 -0.42 -8.51
N GLU A 216 -8.46 -0.51 -7.53
CA GLU A 216 -8.82 0.60 -6.63
C GLU A 216 -7.73 0.80 -5.57
N PRO A 217 -7.44 2.06 -5.18
CA PRO A 217 -6.63 2.36 -4.01
C PRO A 217 -7.18 1.69 -2.73
N SER A 218 -6.31 1.50 -1.75
CA SER A 218 -6.66 0.89 -0.46
C SER A 218 -7.17 -0.55 -0.54
N ARG A 219 -6.88 -1.28 -1.62
CA ARG A 219 -7.33 -2.66 -1.83
C ARG A 219 -6.18 -3.62 -2.06
N LEU A 220 -6.43 -4.90 -1.68
CA LEU A 220 -5.51 -6.02 -1.86
C LEU A 220 -6.05 -6.99 -2.91
N TYR A 221 -5.23 -7.24 -3.93
CA TYR A 221 -5.50 -8.12 -5.05
C TYR A 221 -4.54 -9.31 -5.03
N ILE A 222 -5.06 -10.52 -5.08
CA ILE A 222 -4.26 -11.75 -5.00
C ILE A 222 -4.53 -12.63 -6.22
N TRP A 223 -3.47 -13.04 -6.92
CA TRP A 223 -3.51 -14.07 -7.96
C TRP A 223 -2.96 -15.39 -7.43
N GLY A 224 -3.85 -16.36 -7.23
CA GLY A 224 -3.47 -17.72 -6.82
C GLY A 224 -3.18 -18.61 -8.02
N GLY A 225 -2.11 -19.39 -7.96
CA GLY A 225 -1.81 -20.34 -9.03
C GLY A 225 -0.82 -21.41 -8.60
N GLY A 226 -0.88 -22.58 -9.25
CA GLY A 226 0.11 -23.64 -9.09
C GLY A 226 1.50 -23.20 -9.52
N SER A 227 2.54 -24.01 -9.26
CA SER A 227 3.86 -23.78 -9.82
C SER A 227 3.79 -23.87 -11.35
N GLY A 228 4.40 -22.89 -12.04
CA GLY A 228 4.36 -22.83 -13.50
C GLY A 228 3.03 -22.37 -14.12
N ALA A 229 2.02 -22.02 -13.31
CA ALA A 229 0.74 -21.49 -13.81
C ALA A 229 0.82 -20.04 -14.35
N GLY A 230 1.99 -19.40 -14.29
CA GLY A 230 2.19 -18.06 -14.85
C GLY A 230 1.93 -16.91 -13.89
N LYS A 231 1.97 -17.11 -12.56
CA LYS A 231 1.75 -16.06 -11.54
C LYS A 231 2.65 -14.84 -11.74
N SER A 232 3.97 -15.05 -11.75
CA SER A 232 4.96 -13.98 -11.96
C SER A 232 4.79 -13.33 -13.34
N THR A 233 4.44 -14.12 -14.37
CA THR A 233 4.12 -13.62 -15.70
C THR A 233 2.88 -12.74 -15.69
N MET A 234 1.84 -13.12 -14.96
CA MET A 234 0.62 -12.33 -14.78
C MET A 234 0.93 -10.98 -14.11
N LEU A 235 1.67 -10.99 -12.99
CA LEU A 235 2.04 -9.76 -12.28
C LEU A 235 2.88 -8.84 -13.16
N ASN A 236 3.85 -9.41 -13.88
CA ASN A 236 4.72 -8.65 -14.76
C ASN A 236 3.97 -8.06 -15.96
N ASN A 237 3.04 -8.83 -16.58
CA ASN A 237 2.18 -8.32 -17.65
C ASN A 237 1.22 -7.24 -17.14
N SER A 238 0.70 -7.38 -15.93
CA SER A 238 -0.14 -6.38 -15.31
C SER A 238 0.60 -5.06 -15.12
N ILE A 239 1.78 -5.08 -14.48
CA ILE A 239 2.51 -3.86 -14.14
C ILE A 239 3.01 -3.09 -15.38
N TYR A 240 3.65 -3.75 -16.35
CA TYR A 240 4.16 -3.00 -17.51
C TYR A 240 3.04 -2.46 -18.39
N ARG A 241 1.93 -3.18 -18.54
CA ARG A 241 0.77 -2.70 -19.29
C ARG A 241 0.06 -1.56 -18.57
N ALA A 242 -0.06 -1.63 -17.25
CA ALA A 242 -0.56 -0.52 -16.46
C ALA A 242 0.31 0.74 -16.65
N ALA A 243 1.63 0.57 -16.63
CA ALA A 243 2.57 1.67 -16.85
C ALA A 243 2.56 2.24 -18.28
N LEU A 244 2.14 1.44 -19.27
CA LEU A 244 1.94 1.87 -20.65
C LEU A 244 0.52 2.39 -20.92
N SER A 245 -0.41 2.23 -19.98
CA SER A 245 -1.77 2.72 -20.17
C SER A 245 -1.79 4.26 -20.13
N HIS A 246 -2.64 4.86 -20.99
CA HIS A 246 -2.77 6.33 -21.06
C HIS A 246 -3.62 6.94 -19.93
N GLN A 247 -3.84 6.20 -18.84
CA GLN A 247 -4.55 6.70 -17.66
C GLN A 247 -3.62 7.58 -16.80
N ASN A 248 -3.25 8.73 -17.33
CA ASN A 248 -2.47 9.72 -16.60
C ASN A 248 -3.41 10.48 -15.65
N LEU A 249 -3.29 10.19 -14.37
CA LEU A 249 -4.13 10.78 -13.33
C LEU A 249 -3.37 11.85 -12.59
N THR A 250 -4.06 12.95 -12.33
CA THR A 250 -3.65 13.95 -11.36
C THR A 250 -4.49 13.86 -10.11
N VAL A 251 -4.00 14.44 -9.02
CA VAL A 251 -4.63 14.46 -7.69
C VAL A 251 -6.06 15.04 -7.70
N ASP A 252 -6.33 15.93 -8.63
CA ASP A 252 -7.60 16.62 -8.82
C ASP A 252 -8.56 15.91 -9.81
N GLY A 253 -8.20 14.69 -10.24
CA GLY A 253 -9.03 13.91 -11.17
C GLY A 253 -8.97 14.39 -12.62
N THR A 254 -8.17 15.42 -12.95
CA THR A 254 -7.94 15.84 -14.31
C THR A 254 -6.78 15.05 -14.93
N SER A 255 -7.00 14.45 -16.11
CA SER A 255 -5.91 13.81 -16.83
C SER A 255 -4.96 14.87 -17.39
N LYS A 256 -3.70 14.86 -16.96
CA LYS A 256 -2.67 15.65 -17.63
C LYS A 256 -2.05 14.84 -18.76
N PRO A 257 -1.82 15.45 -19.92
CA PRO A 257 -1.05 14.78 -20.95
C PRO A 257 0.37 14.50 -20.43
N PRO A 258 1.03 13.43 -20.91
CA PRO A 258 2.41 13.14 -20.55
C PRO A 258 3.29 14.35 -20.89
N VAL A 259 4.11 14.76 -19.92
CA VAL A 259 5.11 15.81 -20.12
C VAL A 259 6.47 15.15 -20.26
N ALA A 260 7.16 15.43 -21.33
CA ALA A 260 8.47 14.85 -21.58
C ALA A 260 9.46 15.22 -20.46
N GLY A 261 10.02 14.20 -19.82
CA GLY A 261 10.97 14.36 -18.72
C GLY A 261 10.36 14.41 -17.31
N GLU A 262 9.03 14.42 -17.16
CA GLU A 262 8.35 14.34 -15.87
C GLU A 262 7.81 12.93 -15.63
N ILE A 263 7.96 12.42 -14.41
CA ILE A 263 7.41 11.14 -13.98
C ILE A 263 6.23 11.42 -13.04
N HIS A 264 5.05 10.97 -13.46
CA HIS A 264 3.80 11.15 -12.71
C HIS A 264 3.19 9.82 -12.26
N ASN A 265 3.64 8.69 -12.83
CA ASN A 265 3.12 7.37 -12.53
C ASN A 265 4.26 6.44 -12.15
N VAL A 266 4.33 6.07 -10.88
CA VAL A 266 5.37 5.20 -10.32
C VAL A 266 4.74 3.88 -9.89
N TYR A 267 5.26 2.80 -10.44
CA TYR A 267 4.84 1.44 -10.13
C TYR A 267 5.97 0.75 -9.38
N LEU A 268 5.69 0.15 -8.24
CA LEU A 268 6.67 -0.57 -7.42
C LEU A 268 6.56 -2.06 -7.68
N TYR A 269 7.66 -2.71 -8.07
CA TYR A 269 7.75 -4.15 -8.24
C TYR A 269 8.79 -4.73 -7.30
N VAL A 270 8.31 -5.49 -6.32
CA VAL A 270 9.16 -6.20 -5.36
C VAL A 270 9.11 -7.67 -5.70
N THR A 271 10.26 -8.25 -6.06
CA THR A 271 10.39 -9.67 -6.31
C THR A 271 11.20 -10.34 -5.20
N LEU A 272 10.71 -11.49 -4.74
CA LEU A 272 11.33 -12.33 -3.71
C LEU A 272 11.83 -13.67 -4.28
N GLU A 273 11.51 -13.93 -5.56
CA GLU A 273 11.85 -15.18 -6.26
C GLU A 273 12.85 -14.95 -7.38
N ASN A 274 12.65 -13.90 -8.17
CA ASN A 274 13.45 -13.65 -9.38
C ASN A 274 14.46 -12.53 -9.14
N THR A 275 15.67 -12.67 -9.65
CA THR A 275 16.70 -11.61 -9.60
C THR A 275 16.26 -10.37 -10.41
N ILE A 276 16.95 -9.24 -10.23
CA ILE A 276 16.64 -8.00 -10.97
C ILE A 276 16.81 -8.20 -12.48
N GLU A 277 17.82 -8.95 -12.89
CA GLU A 277 18.09 -9.25 -14.30
C GLU A 277 16.94 -10.06 -14.91
N GLU A 278 16.45 -11.07 -14.18
CA GLU A 278 15.32 -11.87 -14.63
C GLU A 278 14.02 -11.04 -14.67
N ALA A 279 13.78 -10.18 -13.68
CA ALA A 279 12.64 -9.27 -13.65
C ALA A 279 12.66 -8.30 -14.85
N LEU A 280 13.83 -7.73 -15.14
CA LEU A 280 14.04 -6.84 -16.29
C LEU A 280 13.80 -7.56 -17.62
N MET A 281 14.36 -8.77 -17.77
CA MET A 281 14.14 -9.60 -18.95
C MET A 281 12.68 -9.94 -19.16
N ARG A 282 11.99 -10.38 -18.11
CA ARG A 282 10.55 -10.72 -18.13
C ARG A 282 9.65 -9.51 -18.36
N THR A 283 10.14 -8.30 -18.19
CA THR A 283 9.45 -7.07 -18.58
C THR A 283 9.73 -6.73 -20.05
N TYR A 284 10.97 -6.81 -20.48
CA TYR A 284 11.37 -6.49 -21.85
C TYR A 284 10.71 -7.40 -22.89
N GLN A 285 10.79 -8.71 -22.65
CA GLN A 285 10.31 -9.71 -23.60
C GLN A 285 8.85 -9.55 -24.03
N PRO A 286 7.88 -9.47 -23.11
CA PRO A 286 6.47 -9.27 -23.49
C PRO A 286 6.18 -7.86 -24.00
N MET A 287 6.88 -6.85 -23.50
CA MET A 287 6.73 -5.45 -23.92
C MET A 287 7.08 -5.28 -25.41
N PHE A 288 8.20 -5.91 -25.84
CA PHE A 288 8.69 -5.82 -27.23
C PHE A 288 8.40 -7.06 -28.07
N ASN A 289 7.65 -8.02 -27.52
CA ASN A 289 7.24 -9.26 -28.19
C ASN A 289 8.40 -10.10 -28.69
N VAL A 290 9.48 -10.22 -27.95
CA VAL A 290 10.71 -10.95 -28.31
C VAL A 290 10.97 -12.13 -27.38
N SER A 291 11.52 -13.20 -27.93
CA SER A 291 12.02 -14.35 -27.16
C SER A 291 13.42 -14.09 -26.58
N ILE A 292 13.88 -14.93 -25.63
CA ILE A 292 15.23 -14.83 -25.06
C ILE A 292 16.32 -14.81 -26.16
N PRO A 293 16.34 -15.73 -27.15
CA PRO A 293 17.35 -15.69 -28.21
C PRO A 293 17.33 -14.38 -29.02
N GLN A 294 16.16 -13.87 -29.34
CA GLN A 294 16.01 -12.59 -30.06
C GLN A 294 16.51 -11.41 -29.22
N MET A 295 16.15 -11.36 -27.94
CA MET A 295 16.64 -10.34 -27.02
C MET A 295 18.17 -10.37 -26.88
N LEU A 296 18.78 -11.57 -26.76
CA LEU A 296 20.22 -11.70 -26.67
C LEU A 296 20.92 -11.26 -27.97
N THR A 297 20.28 -11.45 -29.12
CA THR A 297 20.78 -10.93 -30.40
C THR A 297 20.77 -9.42 -30.42
N GLN A 298 19.64 -8.79 -29.97
CA GLN A 298 19.53 -7.35 -29.87
C GLN A 298 20.58 -6.73 -28.93
N ILE A 299 20.85 -7.38 -27.79
CA ILE A 299 21.93 -6.96 -26.87
C ILE A 299 23.29 -7.00 -27.54
N LYS A 300 23.60 -8.07 -28.31
CA LYS A 300 24.85 -8.17 -29.07
C LYS A 300 24.99 -7.12 -30.19
N GLU A 301 23.87 -6.68 -30.74
CA GLU A 301 23.77 -5.57 -31.69
C GLU A 301 23.87 -4.18 -31.04
N GLY A 302 24.04 -4.12 -29.72
CA GLY A 302 24.26 -2.89 -28.96
C GLY A 302 22.99 -2.26 -28.40
N ILE A 303 21.83 -2.93 -28.43
CA ILE A 303 20.60 -2.44 -27.81
C ILE A 303 20.72 -2.55 -26.29
N ASN A 304 20.56 -1.42 -25.61
CA ASN A 304 20.45 -1.38 -24.15
C ASN A 304 18.97 -1.58 -23.74
N ILE A 305 18.65 -2.77 -23.24
CA ILE A 305 17.27 -3.14 -22.87
C ILE A 305 16.69 -2.24 -21.78
N GLY A 306 17.51 -1.79 -20.82
CA GLY A 306 17.06 -0.90 -19.74
C GLY A 306 16.64 0.46 -20.27
N SER A 307 17.48 1.11 -21.08
CA SER A 307 17.15 2.40 -21.69
C SER A 307 15.98 2.32 -22.67
N THR A 308 15.81 1.17 -23.34
CA THR A 308 14.69 0.92 -24.25
C THR A 308 13.37 0.86 -23.48
N ILE A 309 13.31 0.12 -22.35
CA ILE A 309 12.15 0.11 -21.45
C ILE A 309 11.87 1.53 -20.93
N GLN A 310 12.91 2.21 -20.42
CA GLN A 310 12.78 3.57 -19.88
C GLN A 310 12.19 4.52 -20.93
N SER A 311 12.67 4.47 -22.16
CA SER A 311 12.17 5.32 -23.25
C SER A 311 10.71 5.04 -23.56
N GLU A 312 10.27 3.79 -23.49
CA GLU A 312 8.87 3.43 -23.73
C GLU A 312 7.95 3.90 -22.60
N LEU A 313 8.37 3.70 -21.33
CA LEU A 313 7.65 4.15 -20.16
C LEU A 313 7.54 5.68 -20.09
N ALA A 314 8.61 6.39 -20.47
CA ALA A 314 8.65 7.85 -20.47
C ALA A 314 7.61 8.50 -21.38
N LYS A 315 7.16 7.80 -22.44
CA LYS A 315 6.06 8.28 -23.31
C LYS A 315 4.75 8.51 -22.54
N ASN A 316 4.58 7.82 -21.41
CA ASN A 316 3.41 7.92 -20.54
C ASN A 316 3.73 8.56 -19.19
N SER A 317 4.85 9.28 -19.06
CA SER A 317 5.33 9.83 -17.79
C SER A 317 5.36 8.79 -16.66
N SER A 318 5.71 7.55 -16.99
CA SER A 318 5.67 6.40 -16.10
C SER A 318 7.06 5.86 -15.80
N THR A 319 7.23 5.22 -14.65
CA THR A 319 8.40 4.42 -14.32
C THR A 319 8.02 3.18 -13.51
N ILE A 320 8.87 2.14 -13.58
CA ILE A 320 8.74 0.95 -12.75
C ILE A 320 10.01 0.85 -11.91
N ILE A 321 9.86 0.93 -10.58
CA ILE A 321 10.95 0.70 -9.64
C ILE A 321 10.95 -0.77 -9.28
N MET A 322 12.02 -1.48 -9.63
CA MET A 322 12.19 -2.90 -9.35
C MET A 322 13.16 -3.09 -8.19
N LYS A 323 12.74 -3.88 -7.18
CA LYS A 323 13.62 -4.27 -6.06
C LYS A 323 13.56 -5.78 -5.87
N TYR A 324 14.73 -6.40 -5.72
CA TYR A 324 14.86 -7.81 -5.38
C TYR A 324 15.30 -7.95 -3.92
N PHE A 325 14.65 -8.84 -3.22
CA PHE A 325 15.06 -9.28 -1.89
C PHE A 325 15.03 -10.82 -1.84
N PRO A 326 15.97 -11.45 -1.17
CA PRO A 326 15.93 -12.90 -0.98
C PRO A 326 14.63 -13.33 -0.26
N ALA A 327 14.16 -14.53 -0.58
CA ALA A 327 12.99 -15.09 0.10
C ALA A 327 13.16 -15.07 1.62
N MET A 328 12.11 -14.75 2.35
CA MET A 328 12.05 -14.68 3.81
C MET A 328 13.03 -13.66 4.45
N SER A 329 13.55 -12.69 3.67
CA SER A 329 14.46 -11.68 4.17
C SER A 329 13.76 -10.39 4.63
N ILE A 330 12.61 -10.08 4.04
CA ILE A 330 11.85 -8.85 4.33
C ILE A 330 10.43 -9.15 4.78
N SER A 331 9.90 -8.25 5.60
CA SER A 331 8.55 -8.24 6.13
C SER A 331 7.67 -7.19 5.45
N THR A 332 6.43 -7.09 5.86
CA THR A 332 5.52 -6.02 5.41
C THR A 332 5.95 -4.62 5.88
N LEU A 333 6.68 -4.53 7.00
CA LEU A 333 7.27 -3.26 7.46
C LEU A 333 8.37 -2.78 6.53
N ASP A 334 9.22 -3.69 6.06
CA ASP A 334 10.26 -3.34 5.10
C ASP A 334 9.65 -2.86 3.78
N LEU A 335 8.52 -3.44 3.37
CA LEU A 335 7.75 -2.96 2.21
C LEU A 335 7.21 -1.55 2.39
N MET A 336 6.80 -1.16 3.62
CA MET A 336 6.44 0.23 3.91
C MET A 336 7.62 1.17 3.65
N GLY A 337 8.85 0.78 4.07
CA GLY A 337 10.06 1.53 3.77
C GLY A 337 10.33 1.69 2.26
N VAL A 338 10.02 0.65 1.46
CA VAL A 338 10.13 0.75 -0.01
C VAL A 338 9.15 1.76 -0.58
N VAL A 339 7.92 1.82 -0.06
CA VAL A 339 6.91 2.81 -0.48
C VAL A 339 7.31 4.21 -0.02
N ASP A 340 7.78 4.37 1.22
CA ASP A 340 8.23 5.66 1.76
C ASP A 340 9.37 6.25 0.92
N GLU A 341 10.37 5.44 0.56
CA GLU A 341 11.48 5.87 -0.32
C GLU A 341 10.99 6.35 -1.69
N ALA A 342 10.03 5.66 -2.28
CA ALA A 342 9.44 6.07 -3.55
C ALA A 342 8.63 7.38 -3.42
N ILE A 343 7.91 7.54 -2.31
CA ILE A 343 7.17 8.78 -2.01
C ILE A 343 8.13 9.96 -1.83
N GLU A 344 9.28 9.75 -1.18
CA GLU A 344 10.28 10.80 -1.04
C GLU A 344 10.84 11.27 -2.39
N MET A 345 11.02 10.34 -3.33
CA MET A 345 11.58 10.66 -4.65
C MET A 345 10.57 11.29 -5.61
N TYR A 346 9.31 10.82 -5.59
CA TYR A 346 8.34 11.14 -6.65
C TYR A 346 7.05 11.78 -6.14
N GLY A 347 6.85 11.88 -4.83
CA GLY A 347 5.62 12.37 -4.21
C GLY A 347 4.56 11.28 -4.04
N VAL A 348 3.69 11.44 -3.03
CA VAL A 348 2.66 10.46 -2.64
C VAL A 348 1.66 10.19 -3.76
N ASP A 349 1.30 11.22 -4.51
CA ASP A 349 0.28 11.15 -5.56
C ASP A 349 0.77 10.45 -6.84
N SER A 350 2.08 10.22 -6.95
CA SER A 350 2.66 9.52 -8.09
C SER A 350 2.61 8.01 -7.97
N ILE A 351 2.46 7.46 -6.76
CA ILE A 351 2.52 6.01 -6.54
C ILE A 351 1.23 5.35 -6.99
N ARG A 352 1.30 4.52 -8.03
CA ARG A 352 0.15 3.86 -8.66
C ARG A 352 -0.15 2.47 -8.13
N GLY A 353 0.81 1.80 -7.53
CA GLY A 353 0.61 0.49 -6.92
C GLY A 353 1.89 -0.22 -6.53
N LEU A 354 1.73 -1.16 -5.61
CA LEU A 354 2.79 -2.05 -5.16
C LEU A 354 2.49 -3.47 -5.63
N TYR A 355 3.39 -4.03 -6.44
CA TYR A 355 3.34 -5.40 -6.94
C TYR A 355 4.37 -6.24 -6.23
N ILE A 356 3.97 -7.40 -5.70
CA ILE A 356 4.83 -8.29 -4.89
C ILE A 356 4.83 -9.69 -5.46
N ASP A 357 5.98 -10.20 -5.87
CA ASP A 357 6.14 -11.55 -6.44
C ASP A 357 6.99 -12.43 -5.50
N TYR A 358 6.39 -13.20 -4.55
CA TYR A 358 5.00 -13.32 -4.17
C TYR A 358 4.86 -13.39 -2.63
N LEU A 359 3.64 -13.22 -2.12
CA LEU A 359 3.38 -13.01 -0.68
C LEU A 359 3.87 -14.13 0.25
N ASP A 360 3.85 -15.40 -0.22
CA ASP A 360 4.26 -16.55 0.61
C ASP A 360 5.78 -16.55 0.91
N LEU A 361 6.56 -15.70 0.26
CA LEU A 361 7.99 -15.52 0.48
C LEU A 361 8.33 -14.33 1.39
N LEU A 362 7.34 -13.63 1.88
CA LEU A 362 7.54 -12.58 2.89
C LEU A 362 7.79 -13.22 4.26
N LYS A 363 8.63 -12.57 5.04
CA LYS A 363 8.83 -12.88 6.44
C LYS A 363 7.67 -12.32 7.25
N THR A 364 7.20 -13.06 8.24
CA THR A 364 6.27 -12.52 9.24
C THR A 364 7.03 -11.74 10.33
N ASP A 365 6.42 -10.66 10.80
CA ASP A 365 6.93 -9.87 11.92
C ASP A 365 6.63 -10.54 13.29
N MET A 366 5.77 -11.54 13.30
CA MET A 366 5.35 -12.28 14.49
C MET A 366 5.56 -13.77 14.29
N ARG A 367 5.96 -14.47 15.34
CA ARG A 367 6.04 -15.94 15.32
C ARG A 367 4.67 -16.55 15.58
N TYR A 368 4.32 -17.55 14.79
CA TYR A 368 3.11 -18.34 14.93
C TYR A 368 3.48 -19.83 14.92
N ASP A 369 2.81 -20.62 15.74
CA ASP A 369 3.01 -22.07 15.77
C ASP A 369 2.52 -22.77 14.49
N VAL A 370 1.68 -22.09 13.72
CA VAL A 370 1.05 -22.63 12.53
C VAL A 370 1.27 -21.69 11.34
N TYR A 371 1.98 -22.16 10.33
CA TYR A 371 2.30 -21.41 9.09
C TYR A 371 1.07 -20.75 8.43
N ARG A 372 -0.09 -21.40 8.51
CA ARG A 372 -1.36 -20.82 8.03
C ARG A 372 -1.72 -19.49 8.71
N MET A 373 -1.36 -19.32 9.98
CA MET A 373 -1.62 -18.08 10.73
C MET A 373 -0.66 -16.99 10.30
N GLU A 374 0.60 -17.33 10.02
CA GLU A 374 1.60 -16.41 9.47
C GLU A 374 1.13 -15.81 8.14
N LEU A 375 0.68 -16.66 7.22
CA LEU A 375 0.15 -16.22 5.93
C LEU A 375 -1.09 -15.33 6.06
N GLY A 376 -1.96 -15.65 7.03
CA GLY A 376 -3.11 -14.81 7.37
C GLY A 376 -2.68 -13.41 7.86
N HIS A 377 -1.68 -13.37 8.74
CA HIS A 377 -1.11 -12.12 9.26
C HIS A 377 -0.43 -11.29 8.16
N ILE A 378 0.42 -11.91 7.34
CA ILE A 378 1.04 -11.24 6.19
C ILE A 378 -0.03 -10.62 5.28
N THR A 379 -1.09 -11.36 4.98
CA THR A 379 -2.18 -10.87 4.11
C THR A 379 -2.91 -9.68 4.74
N LEU A 380 -3.20 -9.74 6.05
CA LEU A 380 -3.80 -8.62 6.79
C LEU A 380 -2.89 -7.40 6.80
N SER A 381 -1.60 -7.59 7.02
CA SER A 381 -0.60 -6.53 7.03
C SER A 381 -0.45 -5.86 5.64
N LEU A 382 -0.49 -6.66 4.55
CA LEU A 382 -0.53 -6.11 3.18
C LEU A 382 -1.81 -5.31 2.92
N LYS A 383 -2.96 -5.76 3.43
CA LYS A 383 -4.20 -4.98 3.36
C LYS A 383 -4.10 -3.68 4.15
N THR A 384 -3.48 -3.70 5.33
CA THR A 384 -3.24 -2.52 6.15
C THR A 384 -2.33 -1.53 5.42
N LEU A 385 -1.24 -2.02 4.79
CA LEU A 385 -0.35 -1.21 3.96
C LEU A 385 -1.12 -0.53 2.82
N ALA A 386 -1.95 -1.29 2.10
CA ALA A 386 -2.77 -0.74 1.01
C ALA A 386 -3.66 0.42 1.49
N VAL A 387 -4.28 0.29 2.66
CA VAL A 387 -5.13 1.32 3.26
C VAL A 387 -4.33 2.52 3.73
N GLN A 388 -3.19 2.28 4.40
CA GLN A 388 -2.34 3.33 4.97
C GLN A 388 -1.78 4.27 3.90
N TYR A 389 -1.31 3.71 2.79
CA TYR A 389 -0.73 4.48 1.70
C TYR A 389 -1.74 4.88 0.62
N ASN A 390 -2.99 4.41 0.75
CA ASN A 390 -4.06 4.63 -0.24
C ASN A 390 -3.64 4.22 -1.67
N ILE A 391 -2.96 3.08 -1.79
CA ILE A 391 -2.54 2.49 -3.06
C ILE A 391 -3.08 1.07 -3.20
N PRO A 392 -3.26 0.55 -4.42
CA PRO A 392 -3.53 -0.86 -4.62
C PRO A 392 -2.27 -1.69 -4.35
N VAL A 393 -2.44 -2.83 -3.66
CA VAL A 393 -1.41 -3.84 -3.49
C VAL A 393 -1.81 -5.07 -4.27
N ILE A 394 -0.95 -5.49 -5.20
CA ILE A 394 -1.17 -6.63 -6.09
C ILE A 394 -0.10 -7.68 -5.80
N THR A 395 -0.52 -8.89 -5.52
CA THR A 395 0.42 -9.98 -5.23
C THR A 395 -0.05 -11.32 -5.79
N ALA A 396 0.82 -12.30 -5.70
CA ALA A 396 0.47 -13.68 -6.01
C ALA A 396 0.60 -14.59 -4.78
N THR A 397 0.02 -15.77 -4.87
CA THR A 397 0.13 -16.83 -3.87
C THR A 397 0.13 -18.20 -4.52
N GLN A 398 0.79 -19.15 -3.89
CA GLN A 398 0.80 -20.52 -4.37
C GLN A 398 -0.47 -21.28 -3.96
N LEU A 399 -1.02 -22.05 -4.91
CA LEU A 399 -2.12 -22.97 -4.66
C LEU A 399 -1.59 -24.37 -4.32
N ALA A 400 -2.43 -25.20 -3.70
CA ALA A 400 -2.11 -26.58 -3.41
C ALA A 400 -1.80 -27.37 -4.68
N ARG A 401 -1.02 -28.44 -4.53
CA ARG A 401 -0.55 -29.30 -5.65
C ARG A 401 -1.67 -29.90 -6.51
N ARG A 402 -2.91 -29.91 -6.05
CA ARG A 402 -4.07 -30.46 -6.79
C ARG A 402 -4.47 -29.64 -8.01
N VAL A 403 -3.88 -28.44 -8.21
CA VAL A 403 -4.27 -27.47 -9.25
C VAL A 403 -3.25 -27.37 -10.38
N TYR A 404 -2.33 -28.35 -10.50
CA TYR A 404 -1.24 -28.21 -11.48
C TYR A 404 -1.67 -28.42 -12.94
N ASN A 405 -2.62 -29.31 -13.19
CA ASN A 405 -3.13 -29.59 -14.55
C ASN A 405 -4.63 -29.60 -14.50
N ILE A 406 -5.26 -28.60 -15.03
CA ILE A 406 -6.71 -28.49 -15.14
C ILE A 406 -7.13 -28.55 -16.62
N GLN A 407 -8.33 -29.05 -16.89
CA GLN A 407 -8.89 -29.08 -18.23
C GLN A 407 -9.80 -27.89 -18.51
N GLU A 408 -10.39 -27.35 -17.46
CA GLU A 408 -11.33 -26.25 -17.57
C GLU A 408 -11.21 -25.29 -16.37
N SER A 409 -11.48 -24.00 -16.61
CA SER A 409 -11.50 -22.98 -15.56
C SER A 409 -12.49 -23.26 -14.42
N ARG A 410 -13.50 -24.12 -14.66
CA ARG A 410 -14.46 -24.57 -13.64
C ARG A 410 -13.81 -25.37 -12.52
N GLU A 411 -12.71 -26.04 -12.79
CA GLU A 411 -11.96 -26.83 -11.80
C GLU A 411 -11.22 -25.93 -10.79
N LEU A 412 -11.03 -24.66 -11.11
CA LEU A 412 -10.46 -23.68 -10.19
C LEU A 412 -11.46 -23.31 -9.10
N ASN A 413 -11.08 -23.50 -7.83
CA ASN A 413 -11.92 -23.16 -6.70
C ASN A 413 -11.10 -22.49 -5.58
N LEU A 414 -11.74 -21.57 -4.84
CA LEU A 414 -11.11 -20.89 -3.70
C LEU A 414 -10.62 -21.86 -2.62
N ASP A 415 -11.29 -23.02 -2.47
CA ASP A 415 -10.88 -24.09 -1.55
C ASP A 415 -9.48 -24.65 -1.86
N GLN A 416 -8.97 -24.41 -3.06
CA GLN A 416 -7.64 -24.82 -3.50
C GLN A 416 -6.54 -23.88 -3.00
N MET A 417 -6.88 -22.73 -2.43
CA MET A 417 -5.98 -21.89 -1.65
C MET A 417 -5.72 -22.51 -0.27
N SER A 418 -5.24 -23.75 -0.27
CA SER A 418 -5.43 -24.80 0.70
C SER A 418 -4.76 -24.58 2.07
N GLU A 419 -3.87 -23.66 2.25
CA GLU A 419 -3.24 -23.49 3.56
C GLU A 419 -3.73 -22.23 4.28
N SER A 420 -4.51 -21.39 3.60
CA SER A 420 -5.08 -20.25 4.29
C SER A 420 -6.31 -19.66 3.60
N ILE A 421 -7.47 -20.13 3.98
CA ILE A 421 -8.75 -19.45 3.72
C ILE A 421 -8.69 -17.99 4.21
N LYS A 422 -7.81 -17.69 5.18
CA LYS A 422 -7.53 -16.35 5.69
C LYS A 422 -6.92 -15.41 4.65
N LYS A 423 -6.16 -15.93 3.66
CA LYS A 423 -5.70 -15.12 2.53
C LYS A 423 -6.88 -14.56 1.72
N VAL A 424 -7.89 -15.42 1.50
CA VAL A 424 -9.14 -15.03 0.81
C VAL A 424 -9.95 -14.04 1.63
N GLU A 425 -9.96 -14.20 2.95
CA GLU A 425 -10.74 -13.36 3.89
C GLU A 425 -10.34 -11.89 3.78
N HIS A 426 -9.05 -11.60 3.82
CA HIS A 426 -8.51 -10.24 3.85
C HIS A 426 -8.35 -9.60 2.45
N ALA A 427 -8.28 -10.40 1.38
CA ALA A 427 -8.21 -9.89 0.02
C ALA A 427 -9.54 -9.26 -0.44
N ASP A 428 -9.47 -8.22 -1.25
CA ASP A 428 -10.64 -7.62 -1.91
C ASP A 428 -10.96 -8.31 -3.23
N PHE A 429 -9.93 -8.85 -3.88
CA PHE A 429 -10.03 -9.62 -5.12
C PHE A 429 -9.14 -10.87 -5.03
N VAL A 430 -9.64 -11.98 -5.53
CA VAL A 430 -8.87 -13.22 -5.69
C VAL A 430 -9.13 -13.78 -7.07
N GLY A 431 -8.11 -13.74 -7.90
CA GLY A 431 -8.05 -14.45 -9.18
C GLY A 431 -7.30 -15.77 -9.03
N LEU A 432 -7.73 -16.79 -9.72
CA LEU A 432 -7.09 -18.11 -9.75
C LEU A 432 -6.56 -18.38 -11.16
N LEU A 433 -5.38 -19.00 -11.24
CA LEU A 433 -4.73 -19.39 -12.49
C LEU A 433 -4.40 -20.87 -12.47
N GLY A 434 -4.69 -21.55 -13.57
CA GLY A 434 -4.34 -22.95 -13.78
C GLY A 434 -3.88 -23.17 -15.22
N LYS A 435 -2.79 -23.91 -15.38
CA LYS A 435 -2.27 -24.26 -16.69
C LYS A 435 -3.15 -25.35 -17.29
N ASP A 436 -3.50 -25.21 -18.57
CA ASP A 436 -4.20 -26.27 -19.30
C ASP A 436 -3.35 -27.54 -19.39
N SER A 437 -4.00 -28.70 -19.26
CA SER A 437 -3.34 -30.00 -19.24
C SER A 437 -2.84 -30.44 -20.61
N ASN A 438 -3.46 -29.96 -21.68
CA ASN A 438 -3.24 -30.39 -23.06
C ASN A 438 -2.60 -29.32 -23.94
N ASP A 439 -2.82 -28.05 -23.61
CA ASP A 439 -2.33 -26.91 -24.38
C ASP A 439 -1.50 -25.94 -23.52
N ASN A 440 -0.21 -25.92 -23.77
CA ASN A 440 0.71 -25.03 -23.08
C ASN A 440 0.53 -23.54 -23.42
N SER A 441 -0.28 -23.21 -24.44
CA SER A 441 -0.57 -21.83 -24.82
C SER A 441 -1.80 -21.27 -24.10
N ILE A 442 -2.48 -22.08 -23.29
CA ILE A 442 -3.69 -21.71 -22.57
C ILE A 442 -3.43 -21.69 -21.05
N VAL A 443 -3.87 -20.62 -20.41
CA VAL A 443 -3.99 -20.54 -18.95
C VAL A 443 -5.45 -20.24 -18.61
N HIS A 444 -6.05 -21.16 -17.90
CA HIS A 444 -7.38 -20.98 -17.34
C HIS A 444 -7.34 -20.03 -16.16
N GLY A 445 -8.28 -19.09 -16.13
CA GLY A 445 -8.45 -18.14 -15.03
C GLY A 445 -9.84 -18.26 -14.40
N LYS A 446 -9.95 -17.82 -13.15
CA LYS A 446 -11.24 -17.66 -12.49
C LYS A 446 -11.21 -16.50 -11.52
N ILE A 447 -12.16 -15.59 -11.62
CA ILE A 447 -12.39 -14.60 -10.59
C ILE A 447 -13.16 -15.27 -9.46
N GLY A 448 -12.47 -15.70 -8.41
CA GLY A 448 -13.07 -16.40 -7.28
C GLY A 448 -13.74 -15.46 -6.28
N LYS A 449 -13.14 -14.30 -6.03
CA LYS A 449 -13.67 -13.24 -5.16
C LYS A 449 -13.47 -11.87 -5.81
N ASN A 450 -14.49 -11.03 -5.75
CA ASN A 450 -14.40 -9.65 -6.22
C ASN A 450 -15.38 -8.77 -5.45
N ARG A 451 -14.87 -7.85 -4.62
CA ARG A 451 -15.71 -6.89 -3.89
C ARG A 451 -16.16 -5.71 -4.74
N ALA A 452 -15.52 -5.50 -5.88
CA ALA A 452 -15.81 -4.37 -6.76
C ALA A 452 -16.78 -4.72 -7.90
N GLY A 453 -17.02 -6.02 -8.17
CA GLY A 453 -17.81 -6.45 -9.31
C GLY A 453 -18.15 -7.94 -9.27
N LYS A 454 -18.38 -8.53 -10.45
CA LYS A 454 -18.75 -9.94 -10.60
C LYS A 454 -17.66 -10.88 -10.06
N SER A 455 -18.07 -11.91 -9.38
CA SER A 455 -17.24 -13.04 -8.94
C SER A 455 -17.74 -14.36 -9.58
N ASN A 456 -16.97 -15.41 -9.40
CA ASN A 456 -17.21 -16.74 -9.98
C ASN A 456 -17.26 -16.73 -11.53
N VAL A 457 -16.40 -15.90 -12.15
CA VAL A 457 -16.29 -15.75 -13.60
C VAL A 457 -15.12 -16.59 -14.10
N SER A 458 -15.39 -17.46 -15.07
CA SER A 458 -14.36 -18.25 -15.76
C SER A 458 -13.69 -17.43 -16.86
N LEU A 459 -12.38 -17.43 -16.88
CA LEU A 459 -11.55 -16.71 -17.82
C LEU A 459 -10.62 -17.68 -18.57
N GLU A 460 -10.19 -17.27 -19.75
CA GLU A 460 -9.13 -17.92 -20.51
C GLU A 460 -8.15 -16.88 -21.02
N PHE A 461 -6.86 -17.17 -20.86
CA PHE A 461 -5.77 -16.35 -21.37
C PHE A 461 -4.96 -17.17 -22.37
N GLN A 462 -4.65 -16.59 -23.52
CA GLN A 462 -3.63 -17.11 -24.39
C GLN A 462 -2.26 -16.66 -23.91
N VAL A 463 -1.29 -17.57 -23.83
CA VAL A 463 0.01 -17.33 -23.24
C VAL A 463 1.13 -17.79 -24.16
N ASP A 464 2.10 -16.94 -24.40
CA ASP A 464 3.38 -17.31 -24.99
C ASP A 464 4.47 -17.28 -23.91
N PHE A 465 4.74 -18.43 -23.32
CA PHE A 465 5.78 -18.56 -22.28
C PHE A 465 7.19 -18.32 -22.82
N SER A 466 7.44 -18.44 -24.12
CA SER A 466 8.76 -18.14 -24.70
C SER A 466 9.07 -16.64 -24.66
N LYS A 467 8.03 -15.81 -24.55
CA LYS A 467 8.10 -14.36 -24.46
C LYS A 467 7.54 -13.81 -23.13
N PHE A 468 7.21 -14.67 -22.19
CA PHE A 468 6.53 -14.32 -20.94
C PHE A 468 5.29 -13.42 -21.13
N LYS A 469 4.53 -13.66 -22.18
CA LYS A 469 3.43 -12.80 -22.61
C LYS A 469 2.08 -13.47 -22.40
N PHE A 470 1.22 -12.79 -21.65
CA PHE A 470 -0.23 -13.04 -21.62
C PHE A 470 -0.91 -12.16 -22.67
N THR A 471 -1.91 -12.69 -23.36
CA THR A 471 -2.87 -11.84 -24.11
C THR A 471 -3.94 -11.29 -23.17
N ASP A 472 -4.91 -10.59 -23.70
CA ASP A 472 -6.09 -10.23 -22.90
C ASP A 472 -6.95 -11.45 -22.60
N ALA A 473 -7.70 -11.38 -21.49
CA ALA A 473 -8.59 -12.45 -21.09
C ALA A 473 -9.81 -12.53 -22.00
N SER A 474 -10.38 -13.72 -22.13
CA SER A 474 -11.71 -13.95 -22.67
C SER A 474 -12.60 -14.62 -21.61
N VAL A 475 -13.90 -14.32 -21.62
CA VAL A 475 -14.86 -14.97 -20.73
C VAL A 475 -15.28 -16.30 -21.34
N VAL A 476 -15.12 -17.37 -20.56
CA VAL A 476 -15.62 -18.69 -20.94
C VAL A 476 -17.09 -18.78 -20.54
N ALA A 477 -17.98 -18.89 -21.53
CA ALA A 477 -19.39 -19.08 -21.28
C ALA A 477 -19.62 -20.38 -20.49
N ASN A 478 -20.30 -20.30 -19.36
CA ASN A 478 -20.76 -21.49 -18.64
C ASN A 478 -21.80 -22.21 -19.52
N LYS A 479 -21.36 -23.20 -20.29
CA LYS A 479 -22.30 -24.13 -20.93
C LYS A 479 -23.02 -24.90 -19.85
N SER A 480 -24.16 -24.42 -19.39
CA SER A 480 -25.09 -25.25 -18.64
C SER A 480 -25.49 -26.43 -19.54
N LYS A 481 -25.73 -27.62 -18.98
CA LYS A 481 -26.15 -28.79 -19.76
C LYS A 481 -27.46 -28.55 -20.53
N ALA A 482 -28.19 -27.45 -20.26
CA ALA A 482 -29.39 -27.04 -20.97
C ALA A 482 -29.06 -26.38 -22.32
N ASP A 483 -27.94 -25.67 -22.48
CA ASP A 483 -27.61 -24.94 -23.72
C ASP A 483 -27.03 -25.85 -24.82
N ALA A 484 -26.60 -27.07 -24.46
CA ALA A 484 -26.14 -28.06 -25.46
C ALA A 484 -27.27 -28.59 -26.34
N THR A 485 -28.52 -28.54 -25.87
CA THR A 485 -29.71 -28.93 -26.65
C THR A 485 -30.18 -27.80 -27.56
N ASP A 486 -30.05 -26.54 -27.14
CA ASP A 486 -30.48 -25.39 -27.98
C ASP A 486 -29.47 -25.10 -29.10
N SER A 487 -28.17 -25.34 -28.90
CA SER A 487 -27.17 -25.17 -29.95
C SER A 487 -27.32 -26.18 -31.09
N LEU A 488 -27.81 -27.40 -30.81
CA LEU A 488 -28.14 -28.37 -31.82
C LEU A 488 -29.43 -27.97 -32.58
N HIS A 489 -30.39 -27.32 -31.94
CA HIS A 489 -31.62 -26.87 -32.55
C HIS A 489 -31.40 -25.68 -33.50
N ILE A 490 -30.45 -24.79 -33.21
CA ILE A 490 -30.12 -23.67 -34.08
C ILE A 490 -29.33 -24.13 -35.31
N LEU A 491 -28.46 -25.14 -35.18
CA LEU A 491 -27.73 -25.72 -36.30
C LEU A 491 -28.67 -26.53 -37.26
N THR A 492 -29.68 -27.21 -36.73
CA THR A 492 -30.64 -27.95 -37.54
C THR A 492 -31.67 -27.03 -38.26
N THR A 493 -32.02 -25.89 -37.69
CA THR A 493 -32.88 -24.89 -38.36
C THR A 493 -32.14 -24.07 -39.41
N SER A 494 -30.82 -23.91 -39.33
CA SER A 494 -30.03 -23.23 -40.37
C SER A 494 -29.77 -24.09 -41.60
N PHE A 495 -29.84 -25.42 -41.52
CA PHE A 495 -29.66 -26.32 -42.66
C PHE A 495 -30.95 -26.60 -43.46
N ASN A 496 -32.13 -26.42 -42.83
CA ASN A 496 -33.41 -26.63 -43.51
C ASN A 496 -33.93 -25.41 -44.28
N GLY A 497 -33.20 -24.31 -44.32
CA GLY A 497 -33.56 -23.06 -45.02
C GLY A 497 -32.96 -22.90 -46.42
N LEU A 498 -32.18 -23.85 -46.94
CA LEU A 498 -31.45 -23.75 -48.20
C LEU A 498 -31.98 -24.62 -49.36
N ASP A 499 -33.04 -25.40 -49.12
CA ASP A 499 -33.60 -26.30 -50.16
C ASP A 499 -34.92 -25.84 -50.76
N SER A 500 -35.28 -24.56 -50.77
CA SER A 500 -36.47 -24.07 -51.42
C SER A 500 -36.29 -22.83 -52.30
N GLN A 501 -35.23 -22.81 -53.10
CA GLN A 501 -35.17 -21.93 -54.30
C GLN A 501 -34.23 -22.58 -55.32
N PHE A 502 -34.75 -23.54 -56.06
CA PHE A 502 -34.47 -23.82 -57.44
C PHE A 502 -35.67 -24.48 -58.04
#